data_84e7bfd37599ba4512664df01df769c4
#
_entry.id   84e7bfd37599ba4512664df01df769c4
#
_cell.length_a   1.000
_cell.length_b   1.000
_cell.length_c   1.000
_cell.angle_alpha   90.00
_cell.angle_beta   90.00
_cell.angle_gamma   90.00
#
_symmetry.space_group_name_H-M   'P 1'
#
loop_
_entity.id
_entity.type
_entity.pdbx_description
1 polymer ?
#
loop_
_entity_poly.entity_id
_entity_poly.type
_entity_poly.pdbx_seq_one_letter_code
_entity_poly.pdbx_strand_id
1 'polypeptide(L)'
;MKFCGECGTATNFAPDEHRSNHHYCPACGWRWYSPPTPVTLVLVTTDDGNVVYTRKKHFEPGRWSVVSGFIPRGERAEDAAVREVQEETGLDVEIVKFMGTHVYGRQPEQIVIAFHCRVLGGTPAPDDDIDGLDIAPPDPSRMREGSTSWWLVRTYMAEVAAPKAPTTPSSSVLLS
;
A
#
# COMPACT_ATOMS: atom_id res chain seq x y z
N MET A 1 11.85 -18.48 -10.60
CA MET A 1 11.40 -19.19 -11.82
C MET A 1 12.28 -20.41 -12.04
N LYS A 2 11.70 -21.60 -12.32
CA LYS A 2 12.50 -22.85 -12.46
C LYS A 2 12.89 -23.15 -13.91
N PHE A 3 12.05 -22.74 -14.87
CA PHE A 3 12.22 -23.02 -16.29
C PHE A 3 12.09 -21.75 -17.13
N CYS A 4 12.80 -21.70 -18.24
CA CYS A 4 12.77 -20.62 -19.20
C CYS A 4 11.39 -20.51 -19.87
N GLY A 5 10.81 -19.30 -19.90
CA GLY A 5 9.53 -19.06 -20.56
C GLY A 5 9.57 -19.18 -22.09
N GLU A 6 10.77 -19.10 -22.70
CA GLU A 6 10.95 -19.16 -24.16
C GLU A 6 11.21 -20.57 -24.67
N CYS A 7 12.09 -21.34 -24.01
CA CYS A 7 12.54 -22.63 -24.52
C CYS A 7 12.37 -23.80 -23.56
N GLY A 8 11.80 -23.59 -22.38
CA GLY A 8 11.56 -24.65 -21.41
C GLY A 8 12.79 -25.18 -20.67
N THR A 9 14.02 -24.76 -21.01
CA THR A 9 15.24 -25.21 -20.33
C THR A 9 15.26 -24.72 -18.87
N ALA A 10 15.83 -25.53 -17.96
CA ALA A 10 16.03 -25.11 -16.57
C ALA A 10 16.86 -23.82 -16.49
N THR A 11 16.42 -22.87 -15.68
CA THR A 11 17.13 -21.60 -15.50
C THR A 11 18.09 -21.67 -14.33
N ASN A 12 19.16 -20.89 -14.41
CA ASN A 12 20.08 -20.63 -13.31
C ASN A 12 19.74 -19.30 -12.65
N PHE A 13 20.00 -19.20 -11.34
CA PHE A 13 19.90 -17.94 -10.60
C PHE A 13 21.28 -17.26 -10.60
N ALA A 14 21.29 -15.98 -10.96
CA ALA A 14 22.49 -15.16 -10.89
C ALA A 14 22.19 -13.92 -10.04
N PRO A 15 22.84 -13.76 -8.88
CA PRO A 15 22.93 -12.47 -8.22
C PRO A 15 23.86 -11.58 -9.05
N ASP A 16 23.43 -10.39 -9.42
CA ASP A 16 24.34 -9.43 -10.04
C ASP A 16 24.90 -8.43 -9.02
N GLU A 17 25.96 -7.71 -9.42
CA GLU A 17 26.63 -6.72 -8.59
C GLU A 17 25.73 -5.53 -8.23
N HIS A 18 24.66 -5.31 -8.99
CA HIS A 18 23.67 -4.24 -8.78
C HIS A 18 22.46 -4.69 -7.97
N ARG A 19 22.52 -5.88 -7.33
CA ARG A 19 21.41 -6.48 -6.54
C ARG A 19 20.15 -6.81 -7.34
N SER A 20 20.20 -6.80 -8.65
CA SER A 20 19.10 -7.26 -9.50
C SER A 20 19.17 -8.77 -9.63
N ASN A 21 18.67 -9.48 -8.62
CA ASN A 21 18.54 -10.92 -8.67
C ASN A 21 17.73 -11.32 -9.91
N HIS A 22 18.32 -12.15 -10.78
CA HIS A 22 17.63 -12.60 -11.99
C HIS A 22 17.88 -14.07 -12.26
N HIS A 23 16.97 -14.68 -12.99
CA HIS A 23 17.14 -15.99 -13.58
C HIS A 23 17.57 -15.83 -15.03
N TYR A 24 18.52 -16.66 -15.48
CA TYR A 24 18.93 -16.70 -16.87
C TYR A 24 18.87 -18.11 -17.44
N CYS A 25 18.58 -18.20 -18.71
CA CYS A 25 18.59 -19.46 -19.45
C CYS A 25 19.95 -19.69 -20.09
N PRO A 26 20.66 -20.79 -19.76
CA PRO A 26 21.96 -21.09 -20.36
C PRO A 26 21.87 -21.50 -21.83
N ALA A 27 20.68 -21.92 -22.30
CA ALA A 27 20.47 -22.40 -23.67
C ALA A 27 20.17 -21.26 -24.66
N CYS A 28 19.31 -20.25 -24.28
CA CYS A 28 18.90 -19.19 -25.20
C CYS A 28 19.24 -17.78 -24.73
N GLY A 29 19.87 -17.63 -23.57
CA GLY A 29 20.27 -16.33 -23.04
C GLY A 29 19.13 -15.49 -22.44
N TRP A 30 17.90 -16.01 -22.44
CA TRP A 30 16.75 -15.30 -21.85
C TRP A 30 17.00 -14.97 -20.36
N ARG A 31 16.59 -13.76 -19.93
CA ARG A 31 16.75 -13.30 -18.55
C ARG A 31 15.40 -12.87 -18.00
N TRP A 32 15.16 -13.20 -16.75
CA TRP A 32 13.97 -12.79 -16.02
C TRP A 32 14.34 -12.17 -14.66
N TYR A 33 13.96 -10.93 -14.50
CA TYR A 33 14.12 -10.19 -13.26
C TYR A 33 12.82 -10.34 -12.45
N SER A 34 12.95 -10.69 -11.15
CA SER A 34 11.79 -10.79 -10.26
C SER A 34 11.40 -9.40 -9.77
N PRO A 35 10.47 -8.70 -10.41
CA PRO A 35 10.00 -7.43 -9.88
C PRO A 35 9.20 -7.70 -8.60
N PRO A 36 9.20 -6.76 -7.64
CA PRO A 36 8.34 -6.85 -6.48
C PRO A 36 6.87 -6.76 -6.92
N THR A 37 6.00 -7.43 -6.18
CA THR A 37 4.56 -7.31 -6.37
C THR A 37 4.09 -5.98 -5.76
N PRO A 38 3.49 -5.06 -6.54
CA PRO A 38 3.00 -3.80 -6.01
C PRO A 38 1.68 -4.02 -5.24
N VAL A 39 1.60 -3.36 -4.09
CA VAL A 39 0.42 -3.38 -3.20
C VAL A 39 0.11 -1.95 -2.80
N THR A 40 -1.16 -1.56 -2.89
CA THR A 40 -1.62 -0.30 -2.29
C THR A 40 -1.94 -0.50 -0.80
N LEU A 41 -1.65 0.50 0.01
CA LEU A 41 -2.01 0.56 1.43
C LEU A 41 -2.66 1.91 1.70
N VAL A 42 -3.88 1.91 2.21
CA VAL A 42 -4.69 3.12 2.27
C VAL A 42 -5.13 3.42 3.70
N LEU A 43 -4.63 4.53 4.23
CA LEU A 43 -5.17 5.13 5.44
C LEU A 43 -6.40 5.95 5.06
N VAL A 44 -7.58 5.53 5.49
CA VAL A 44 -8.83 6.25 5.23
C VAL A 44 -9.24 6.98 6.50
N THR A 45 -9.52 8.27 6.40
CA THR A 45 -9.99 9.09 7.53
C THR A 45 -11.35 9.72 7.23
N THR A 46 -12.12 9.90 8.29
CA THR A 46 -13.35 10.71 8.31
C THR A 46 -13.01 12.18 8.57
N ASP A 47 -13.98 13.08 8.41
CA ASP A 47 -13.79 14.53 8.62
C ASP A 47 -13.40 14.89 10.05
N ASP A 48 -13.82 14.09 11.03
CA ASP A 48 -13.45 14.23 12.45
C ASP A 48 -12.11 13.59 12.81
N GLY A 49 -11.38 13.07 11.81
CA GLY A 49 -10.03 12.53 11.97
C GLY A 49 -9.95 11.08 12.47
N ASN A 50 -11.09 10.39 12.56
CA ASN A 50 -11.10 8.96 12.85
C ASN A 50 -10.58 8.16 11.64
N VAL A 51 -9.98 7.01 11.91
CA VAL A 51 -9.44 6.08 10.92
C VAL A 51 -10.42 4.93 10.70
N VAL A 52 -10.61 4.55 9.44
CA VAL A 52 -11.34 3.35 9.05
C VAL A 52 -10.39 2.16 9.15
N TYR A 53 -10.73 1.21 10.00
CA TYR A 53 -10.00 -0.03 10.20
C TYR A 53 -10.77 -1.20 9.62
N THR A 54 -10.04 -2.11 8.98
CA THR A 54 -10.57 -3.37 8.47
C THR A 54 -9.97 -4.55 9.22
N ARG A 55 -10.72 -5.64 9.35
CA ARG A 55 -10.22 -6.90 9.87
C ARG A 55 -10.49 -8.00 8.86
N LYS A 56 -9.42 -8.59 8.33
CA LYS A 56 -9.52 -9.68 7.36
C LYS A 56 -9.78 -11.01 8.08
N LYS A 57 -10.63 -11.86 7.54
CA LYS A 57 -11.04 -13.16 8.12
C LYS A 57 -9.88 -14.07 8.51
N HIS A 58 -8.75 -13.97 7.80
CA HIS A 58 -7.56 -14.79 8.07
C HIS A 58 -6.58 -14.16 9.10
N PHE A 59 -6.92 -13.00 9.67
CA PHE A 59 -6.11 -12.38 10.71
C PHE A 59 -6.39 -13.02 12.07
N GLU A 60 -5.38 -12.96 12.96
CA GLU A 60 -5.57 -13.36 14.36
C GLU A 60 -6.70 -12.52 15.01
N PRO A 61 -7.54 -13.12 15.86
CA PRO A 61 -8.61 -12.38 16.54
C PRO A 61 -8.11 -11.11 17.24
N GLY A 62 -8.85 -10.01 17.07
CA GLY A 62 -8.52 -8.71 17.66
C GLY A 62 -7.47 -7.90 16.90
N ARG A 63 -6.94 -8.40 15.79
CA ARG A 63 -6.00 -7.63 14.95
C ARG A 63 -6.73 -6.88 13.86
N TRP A 64 -6.42 -5.60 13.79
CA TRP A 64 -6.92 -4.69 12.78
C TRP A 64 -5.83 -4.34 11.77
N SER A 65 -6.24 -3.82 10.64
CA SER A 65 -5.43 -3.29 9.55
C SER A 65 -6.07 -2.03 9.01
N VAL A 66 -5.38 -1.37 8.12
CA VAL A 66 -5.98 -0.42 7.18
C VAL A 66 -6.22 -1.15 5.85
N VAL A 67 -6.97 -0.53 4.94
CA VAL A 67 -7.28 -1.10 3.62
C VAL A 67 -6.01 -1.41 2.83
N SER A 68 -5.99 -2.53 2.15
CA SER A 68 -4.84 -2.91 1.31
C SER A 68 -5.21 -3.92 0.24
N GLY A 69 -4.67 -3.74 -0.95
CA GLY A 69 -4.87 -4.69 -2.04
C GLY A 69 -3.77 -4.67 -3.09
N PHE A 70 -3.83 -5.61 -4.01
CA PHE A 70 -2.87 -5.69 -5.10
C PHE A 70 -3.17 -4.65 -6.19
N ILE A 71 -2.09 -4.16 -6.81
CA ILE A 71 -2.19 -3.31 -8.00
C ILE A 71 -1.98 -4.21 -9.22
N PRO A 72 -3.02 -4.55 -9.98
CA PRO A 72 -2.89 -5.39 -11.16
C PRO A 72 -2.18 -4.65 -12.30
N ARG A 73 -1.76 -5.42 -13.30
CA ARG A 73 -1.10 -4.87 -14.48
C ARG A 73 -2.01 -3.89 -15.22
N GLY A 74 -1.51 -2.69 -15.48
CA GLY A 74 -2.23 -1.64 -16.24
C GLY A 74 -3.08 -0.72 -15.37
N GLU A 75 -3.21 -0.98 -14.08
CA GLU A 75 -3.89 -0.09 -13.14
C GLU A 75 -2.88 0.89 -12.51
N ARG A 76 -3.30 2.14 -12.31
CA ARG A 76 -2.52 3.12 -11.55
C ARG A 76 -2.66 2.86 -10.06
N ALA A 77 -1.62 3.17 -9.28
CA ALA A 77 -1.65 2.95 -7.83
C ALA A 77 -2.75 3.77 -7.14
N GLU A 78 -3.02 4.97 -7.63
CA GLU A 78 -4.09 5.84 -7.13
C GLU A 78 -5.48 5.23 -7.38
N ASP A 79 -5.70 4.68 -8.57
CA ASP A 79 -6.99 4.07 -8.95
C ASP A 79 -7.22 2.80 -8.13
N ALA A 80 -6.18 1.98 -7.94
CA ALA A 80 -6.21 0.81 -7.07
C ALA A 80 -6.53 1.19 -5.61
N ALA A 81 -5.97 2.29 -5.10
CA ALA A 81 -6.26 2.75 -3.74
C ALA A 81 -7.74 3.06 -3.53
N VAL A 82 -8.36 3.78 -4.48
CA VAL A 82 -9.79 4.13 -4.41
C VAL A 82 -10.65 2.87 -4.57
N ARG A 83 -10.33 2.01 -5.53
CA ARG A 83 -11.06 0.76 -5.79
C ARG A 83 -11.04 -0.16 -4.56
N GLU A 84 -9.87 -0.42 -3.96
CA GLU A 84 -9.74 -1.30 -2.79
C GLU A 84 -10.54 -0.76 -1.58
N VAL A 85 -10.56 0.58 -1.38
CA VAL A 85 -11.40 1.16 -0.33
C VAL A 85 -12.87 0.89 -0.60
N GLN A 86 -13.32 1.12 -1.85
CA GLN A 86 -14.71 0.87 -2.22
C GLN A 86 -15.08 -0.61 -2.08
N GLU A 87 -14.23 -1.52 -2.52
CA GLU A 87 -14.43 -2.97 -2.44
C GLU A 87 -14.45 -3.47 -0.98
N GLU A 88 -13.42 -3.12 -0.17
CA GLU A 88 -13.28 -3.63 1.20
C GLU A 88 -14.26 -2.95 2.19
N THR A 89 -14.75 -1.74 1.91
CA THR A 89 -15.48 -0.94 2.92
C THR A 89 -16.82 -0.37 2.46
N GLY A 90 -17.09 -0.31 1.16
CA GLY A 90 -18.26 0.37 0.59
C GLY A 90 -18.22 1.90 0.67
N LEU A 91 -17.08 2.49 1.05
CA LEU A 91 -16.93 3.93 1.18
C LEU A 91 -16.38 4.57 -0.08
N ASP A 92 -16.91 5.74 -0.42
CA ASP A 92 -16.38 6.61 -1.46
C ASP A 92 -15.33 7.53 -0.85
N VAL A 93 -14.17 7.64 -1.50
CA VAL A 93 -13.04 8.41 -0.96
C VAL A 93 -12.35 9.26 -2.03
N GLU A 94 -11.66 10.29 -1.59
CA GLU A 94 -10.68 11.02 -2.38
C GLU A 94 -9.28 10.86 -1.81
N ILE A 95 -8.27 10.85 -2.69
CA ILE A 95 -6.87 10.83 -2.27
C ILE A 95 -6.49 12.22 -1.77
N VAL A 96 -6.08 12.30 -0.50
CA VAL A 96 -5.52 13.51 0.09
C VAL A 96 -4.06 13.67 -0.27
N LYS A 97 -3.29 12.57 -0.15
CA LYS A 97 -1.86 12.58 -0.49
C LYS A 97 -1.23 11.19 -0.59
N PHE A 98 -0.10 11.13 -1.26
CA PHE A 98 0.84 10.03 -1.22
C PHE A 98 1.63 10.05 0.10
N MET A 99 1.69 8.90 0.80
CA MET A 99 2.33 8.74 2.11
C MET A 99 3.73 8.12 2.03
N GLY A 100 4.15 7.72 0.86
CA GLY A 100 5.45 7.08 0.63
C GLY A 100 5.36 5.63 0.20
N THR A 101 6.53 5.00 0.11
CA THR A 101 6.66 3.57 -0.18
C THR A 101 7.29 2.85 1.00
N HIS A 102 6.95 1.58 1.17
CA HIS A 102 7.50 0.75 2.23
C HIS A 102 7.71 -0.68 1.74
N VAL A 103 8.72 -1.37 2.28
CA VAL A 103 8.94 -2.79 2.06
C VAL A 103 8.69 -3.51 3.39
N TYR A 104 7.73 -4.42 3.40
CA TYR A 104 7.45 -5.20 4.59
C TYR A 104 8.46 -6.35 4.71
N GLY A 105 9.30 -6.33 5.75
CA GLY A 105 10.40 -7.28 5.91
C GLY A 105 10.01 -8.76 5.96
N ARG A 106 8.73 -9.09 6.20
CA ARG A 106 8.20 -10.47 6.15
C ARG A 106 7.71 -10.90 4.77
N GLN A 107 7.48 -9.93 3.89
CA GLN A 107 7.08 -10.11 2.49
C GLN A 107 7.94 -9.20 1.61
N PRO A 108 9.26 -9.44 1.56
CA PRO A 108 10.19 -8.57 0.84
C PRO A 108 9.96 -8.56 -0.67
N GLU A 109 9.18 -9.50 -1.18
CA GLU A 109 8.72 -9.54 -2.56
C GLU A 109 7.62 -8.51 -2.86
N GLN A 110 7.09 -7.82 -1.86
CA GLN A 110 6.07 -6.79 -2.04
C GLN A 110 6.67 -5.39 -1.87
N ILE A 111 6.23 -4.47 -2.72
CA ILE A 111 6.42 -3.03 -2.54
C ILE A 111 5.07 -2.40 -2.22
N VAL A 112 5.00 -1.76 -1.06
CA VAL A 112 3.81 -1.04 -0.62
C VAL A 112 3.87 0.39 -1.10
N ILE A 113 2.79 0.86 -1.73
CA ILE A 113 2.56 2.24 -2.16
C ILE A 113 1.43 2.79 -1.30
N ALA A 114 1.74 3.71 -0.40
CA ALA A 114 0.82 4.15 0.64
C ALA A 114 0.15 5.48 0.31
N PHE A 115 -1.16 5.55 0.56
CA PHE A 115 -1.97 6.76 0.39
C PHE A 115 -2.74 7.09 1.67
N HIS A 116 -3.00 8.38 1.87
CA HIS A 116 -4.01 8.89 2.77
C HIS A 116 -5.22 9.31 1.93
N CYS A 117 -6.38 8.77 2.26
CA CYS A 117 -7.65 9.12 1.66
C CYS A 117 -8.61 9.68 2.70
N ARG A 118 -9.56 10.51 2.27
CA ARG A 118 -10.64 11.04 3.08
C ARG A 118 -11.98 10.51 2.57
N VAL A 119 -12.86 10.15 3.48
CA VAL A 119 -14.23 9.72 3.15
C VAL A 119 -15.01 10.89 2.56
N LEU A 120 -15.67 10.65 1.44
CA LEU A 120 -16.63 11.56 0.79
C LEU A 120 -18.08 11.15 1.04
N GLY A 121 -18.31 9.84 1.21
CA GLY A 121 -19.64 9.25 1.33
C GLY A 121 -19.60 7.74 1.29
N GLY A 122 -20.70 7.13 0.83
CA GLY A 122 -20.86 5.70 0.79
C GLY A 122 -21.55 5.14 2.02
N THR A 123 -21.87 3.87 1.98
CA THR A 123 -22.45 3.14 3.13
C THR A 123 -21.49 2.02 3.52
N PRO A 124 -21.02 1.98 4.78
CA PRO A 124 -20.13 0.92 5.23
C PRO A 124 -20.70 -0.47 4.93
N ALA A 125 -20.03 -1.19 4.05
CA ALA A 125 -20.41 -2.53 3.61
C ALA A 125 -19.13 -3.35 3.39
N PRO A 126 -18.69 -4.12 4.40
CA PRO A 126 -17.48 -4.93 4.28
C PRO A 126 -17.67 -6.02 3.24
N ASP A 127 -16.63 -6.27 2.45
CA ASP A 127 -16.54 -7.38 1.49
C ASP A 127 -16.50 -8.74 2.21
N ASP A 128 -16.68 -9.81 1.43
CA ASP A 128 -16.65 -11.20 1.92
C ASP A 128 -15.35 -11.58 2.65
N ASP A 129 -14.21 -10.97 2.32
CA ASP A 129 -12.93 -11.20 2.99
C ASP A 129 -12.74 -10.41 4.29
N ILE A 130 -13.61 -9.43 4.56
CA ILE A 130 -13.59 -8.56 5.73
C ILE A 130 -14.64 -9.04 6.74
N ASP A 131 -14.22 -9.36 7.96
CA ASP A 131 -15.12 -9.78 9.04
C ASP A 131 -15.34 -8.69 10.10
N GLY A 132 -14.68 -7.53 9.94
CA GLY A 132 -14.86 -6.37 10.80
C GLY A 132 -14.49 -5.07 10.12
N LEU A 133 -15.35 -4.08 10.27
CA LEU A 133 -15.13 -2.68 9.94
C LEU A 133 -15.34 -1.85 11.20
N ASP A 134 -14.40 -0.95 11.51
CA ASP A 134 -14.50 -0.06 12.66
C ASP A 134 -13.97 1.33 12.32
N ILE A 135 -14.60 2.35 12.87
CA ILE A 135 -14.19 3.76 12.69
C ILE A 135 -13.86 4.30 14.08
N ALA A 136 -12.59 4.57 14.32
CA ALA A 136 -12.09 4.94 15.64
C ALA A 136 -10.89 5.89 15.53
N PRO A 137 -10.51 6.58 16.62
CA PRO A 137 -9.30 7.40 16.64
C PRO A 137 -8.06 6.64 16.17
N PRO A 138 -7.06 7.34 15.59
CA PRO A 138 -5.81 6.73 15.16
C PRO A 138 -5.10 6.03 16.35
N ASP A 139 -4.96 4.71 16.25
CA ASP A 139 -4.35 3.89 17.30
C ASP A 139 -3.50 2.76 16.68
N PRO A 140 -2.16 2.89 16.68
CA PRO A 140 -1.28 1.87 16.13
C PRO A 140 -1.25 0.58 16.97
N SER A 141 -1.71 0.60 18.24
CA SER A 141 -1.72 -0.59 19.09
C SER A 141 -2.72 -1.65 18.62
N ARG A 142 -3.68 -1.27 17.80
CA ARG A 142 -4.66 -2.18 17.17
C ARG A 142 -4.04 -3.12 16.13
N MET A 143 -2.85 -2.79 15.66
CA MET A 143 -2.14 -3.52 14.62
C MET A 143 -0.92 -4.25 15.18
N ARG A 144 -0.40 -5.17 14.38
CA ARG A 144 0.88 -5.80 14.72
C ARG A 144 2.01 -4.77 14.61
N GLU A 145 2.79 -4.64 15.65
CA GLU A 145 3.99 -3.79 15.65
C GLU A 145 4.94 -4.19 14.50
N GLY A 146 5.47 -3.20 13.80
CA GLY A 146 6.33 -3.38 12.63
C GLY A 146 5.61 -3.83 11.35
N SER A 147 4.27 -3.94 11.35
CA SER A 147 3.51 -4.13 10.11
C SER A 147 3.43 -2.85 9.28
N THR A 148 3.09 -2.98 8.02
CA THR A 148 2.89 -1.83 7.11
C THR A 148 1.74 -0.93 7.58
N SER A 149 0.64 -1.51 8.07
CA SER A 149 -0.48 -0.74 8.64
C SER A 149 -0.06 0.03 9.90
N TRP A 150 0.70 -0.60 10.78
CA TRP A 150 1.25 0.05 11.97
C TRP A 150 2.17 1.22 11.60
N TRP A 151 3.05 1.01 10.62
CA TRP A 151 3.92 2.06 10.09
C TRP A 151 3.11 3.23 9.55
N LEU A 152 2.08 2.96 8.74
CA LEU A 152 1.29 4.01 8.09
C LEU A 152 0.49 4.85 9.09
N VAL A 153 -0.17 4.22 10.07
CA VAL A 153 -0.92 4.95 11.11
C VAL A 153 0.00 5.80 11.96
N ARG A 154 1.18 5.29 12.33
CA ARG A 154 2.19 6.08 13.06
C ARG A 154 2.73 7.26 12.26
N THR A 155 2.97 7.07 10.97
CA THR A 155 3.41 8.15 10.07
C THR A 155 2.35 9.24 10.02
N TYR A 156 1.08 8.87 9.86
CA TYR A 156 -0.03 9.81 9.89
C TYR A 156 -0.12 10.59 11.21
N MET A 157 -0.07 9.90 12.34
CA MET A 157 -0.12 10.54 13.66
C MET A 157 1.02 11.53 13.87
N ALA A 158 2.22 11.19 13.44
CA ALA A 158 3.39 12.09 13.54
C ALA A 158 3.20 13.35 12.70
N GLU A 159 2.58 13.25 11.52
CA GLU A 159 2.30 14.39 10.66
C GLU A 159 1.20 15.31 11.23
N VAL A 160 0.13 14.71 11.78
CA VAL A 160 -0.96 15.48 12.40
C VAL A 160 -0.48 16.19 13.67
N ALA A 161 0.44 15.58 14.42
CA ALA A 161 1.04 16.18 15.61
C ALA A 161 2.10 17.23 15.30
N ALA A 162 2.65 17.26 14.09
CA ALA A 162 3.65 18.24 13.68
C ALA A 162 3.00 19.64 13.59
N PRO A 163 3.63 20.70 14.14
CA PRO A 163 3.14 22.04 13.96
C PRO A 163 3.10 22.39 12.45
N LYS A 164 1.96 22.86 11.96
CA LYS A 164 1.84 23.30 10.56
C LYS A 164 2.91 24.36 10.29
N ALA A 165 3.80 24.08 9.34
CA ALA A 165 4.76 25.09 8.87
C ALA A 165 3.97 26.32 8.42
N PRO A 166 4.45 27.55 8.73
CA PRO A 166 3.81 28.77 8.24
C PRO A 166 3.75 28.72 6.71
N THR A 167 2.56 28.91 6.17
CA THR A 167 2.34 29.01 4.73
C THR A 167 3.09 30.24 4.23
N THR A 168 4.26 30.04 3.62
CA THR A 168 4.96 31.10 2.91
C THR A 168 4.06 31.50 1.72
N PRO A 169 3.67 32.77 1.58
CA PRO A 169 2.91 33.19 0.41
C PRO A 169 3.77 32.94 -0.83
N SER A 170 3.17 32.27 -1.82
CA SER A 170 3.78 32.01 -3.11
C SER A 170 4.23 33.33 -3.73
N SER A 171 5.55 33.58 -3.79
CA SER A 171 6.10 34.67 -4.56
C SER A 171 5.84 34.37 -6.02
N SER A 172 4.89 35.06 -6.63
CA SER A 172 4.71 35.09 -8.06
C SER A 172 6.01 35.66 -8.71
N VAL A 173 6.83 34.78 -9.22
CA VAL A 173 7.92 35.18 -10.11
C VAL A 173 7.28 35.58 -11.44
N LEU A 174 7.11 36.87 -11.65
CA LEU A 174 6.84 37.44 -12.96
C LEU A 174 8.10 37.27 -13.79
N LEU A 175 8.07 36.37 -14.75
CA LEU A 175 9.06 36.36 -15.85
C LEU A 175 8.68 37.49 -16.82
N SER A 176 9.44 38.52 -16.82
CA SER A 176 9.49 39.55 -17.87
C SER A 176 10.41 39.13 -19.00
#